data_786415970e922f424f4b60355865050e
#
_entry.id   786415970e922f424f4b60355865050e
#
_cell.length_a   1.000
_cell.length_b   1.000
_cell.length_c   1.000
_cell.angle_alpha   90.00
_cell.angle_beta   90.00
_cell.angle_gamma   90.00
#
_symmetry.space_group_name_H-M   'P 1'
#
loop_
_entity.id
_entity.type
_entity.pdbx_description
1 polymer ?
#
loop_
_entity_poly.entity_id
_entity_poly.type
_entity_poly.pdbx_seq_one_letter_code
_entity_poly.pdbx_strand_id
1 'polypeptide(L)'
;EPSTNSSEYDLQMEEHCLEVGPLQLSNETLTIEFDSLSHAIDAWKGAYDSSALARREAEKLAEITAPGQTDSEAEKLARREGQQTAAIDKLTAKGAKQQDIGKLIQENWAHVESLLNQVKQSVDEIGWDETRTAIKKIEWIESANPASRTIQAKLPDENGQPGLSVELDLDQTVHQNAQRYFAKGRKDKQRAEGAKTALADTQKRQKKVDKQRAKDEAAGRVTATKRTKKFWFERNRWTMLSSGQLFVGGRDAKGNDQIVKKHLTPADLYFHADLHGAPSCSLKLKEGFEEDPNPNPLLPEGVPSLRLTQSLEVEEHPEDVLASAAQMAVCWSRAWGSGGAAATAFHAKQGQVSKTTESGESLGRGAFVVRGNRHWYKDLSMELTLGMVAINGIPLPLVGTHNTVSAVCERWVRLTPGTQKKEQVATKIAKATGLLQDDVLSALPPGNLSLGENHGLFA
;
A
#
# COMPACT_ATOMS: atom_id res chain seq x y z
N GLU A 1 29.18 19.22 -32.81
CA GLU A 1 27.98 18.53 -32.27
C GLU A 1 28.30 17.99 -30.90
N PRO A 2 27.83 18.53 -29.80
CA PRO A 2 27.88 17.89 -28.51
C PRO A 2 26.56 17.20 -28.28
N SER A 3 26.58 15.87 -28.13
CA SER A 3 25.53 15.10 -27.49
C SER A 3 25.47 15.47 -26.00
N THR A 4 24.76 16.52 -25.69
CA THR A 4 24.52 16.89 -24.28
C THR A 4 23.34 16.08 -23.73
N ASN A 5 23.58 15.36 -22.66
CA ASN A 5 22.57 14.67 -21.85
C ASN A 5 21.49 15.68 -21.45
N SER A 6 20.29 15.56 -22.00
CA SER A 6 19.17 16.47 -21.73
C SER A 6 18.82 16.56 -20.23
N SER A 7 19.02 15.48 -19.48
CA SER A 7 18.72 15.42 -18.05
C SER A 7 19.63 16.30 -17.16
N GLU A 8 20.88 16.50 -17.56
CA GLU A 8 21.83 17.33 -16.79
C GLU A 8 21.61 18.84 -17.04
N TYR A 9 21.09 19.15 -18.23
CA TYR A 9 20.69 20.50 -18.61
C TYR A 9 19.41 20.96 -17.92
N ASP A 10 18.45 20.07 -17.80
CA ASP A 10 17.16 20.32 -17.15
C ASP A 10 17.35 20.61 -15.64
N LEU A 11 18.24 19.89 -14.94
CA LEU A 11 18.55 20.11 -13.52
C LEU A 11 19.24 21.46 -13.26
N GLN A 12 20.14 21.90 -14.16
CA GLN A 12 20.81 23.19 -14.01
C GLN A 12 19.88 24.38 -14.26
N MET A 13 18.91 24.26 -15.18
CA MET A 13 17.92 25.30 -15.46
C MET A 13 16.89 25.45 -14.32
N GLU A 14 16.55 24.39 -13.61
CA GLU A 14 15.56 24.39 -12.54
C GLU A 14 16.06 25.09 -11.27
N GLU A 15 17.35 24.97 -10.94
CA GLU A 15 17.92 25.53 -9.71
C GLU A 15 18.51 26.93 -9.86
N HIS A 16 18.89 27.36 -11.08
CA HIS A 16 19.73 28.54 -11.26
C HIS A 16 19.23 29.56 -12.31
N CYS A 17 18.13 29.31 -13.01
CA CYS A 17 17.60 30.28 -13.96
C CYS A 17 16.85 31.40 -13.22
N LEU A 18 17.51 32.54 -13.07
CA LEU A 18 16.94 33.72 -12.39
C LEU A 18 16.09 34.56 -13.35
N GLU A 19 16.44 34.60 -14.65
CA GLU A 19 15.76 35.43 -15.64
C GLU A 19 15.93 34.89 -17.05
N VAL A 20 14.91 35.07 -17.90
CA VAL A 20 14.95 34.81 -19.34
C VAL A 20 14.63 36.12 -20.05
N GLY A 21 15.60 36.64 -20.82
CA GLY A 21 15.44 37.89 -21.47
C GLY A 21 16.27 38.00 -22.74
N PRO A 22 16.02 39.05 -23.57
CA PRO A 22 16.72 39.27 -24.86
C PRO A 22 18.16 39.81 -24.71
N LEU A 23 18.56 40.19 -23.48
CA LEU A 23 19.87 40.80 -23.23
C LEU A 23 20.44 40.24 -21.90
N GLN A 24 21.76 40.05 -21.83
CA GLN A 24 22.47 39.72 -20.64
C GLN A 24 22.48 40.90 -19.64
N LEU A 25 21.91 40.74 -18.47
CA LEU A 25 21.74 41.81 -17.48
C LEU A 25 22.85 41.87 -16.43
N SER A 26 23.65 40.85 -16.28
CA SER A 26 24.81 40.87 -15.39
C SER A 26 25.99 40.04 -15.92
N ASN A 27 27.21 40.48 -15.63
CA ASN A 27 28.44 39.82 -16.07
C ASN A 27 28.91 38.68 -15.12
N GLU A 28 28.20 38.45 -14.06
CA GLU A 28 28.58 37.46 -13.01
C GLU A 28 27.79 36.15 -13.06
N THR A 29 26.79 36.07 -13.93
CA THR A 29 25.96 34.88 -14.08
C THR A 29 26.28 34.08 -15.29
N LEU A 30 26.22 32.74 -15.18
CA LEU A 30 26.33 31.86 -16.33
C LEU A 30 25.15 32.14 -17.29
N THR A 31 25.49 32.50 -18.53
CA THR A 31 24.48 32.80 -19.54
C THR A 31 24.45 31.70 -20.58
N ILE A 32 23.28 31.21 -20.91
CA ILE A 32 23.05 30.26 -21.98
C ILE A 32 22.31 30.99 -23.09
N GLU A 33 22.90 31.02 -24.30
CA GLU A 33 22.33 31.67 -25.46
C GLU A 33 21.45 30.71 -26.26
N PHE A 34 20.30 31.20 -26.70
CA PHE A 34 19.36 30.48 -27.56
C PHE A 34 19.11 31.27 -28.82
N ASP A 35 18.84 30.57 -29.92
CA ASP A 35 18.56 31.22 -31.27
C ASP A 35 17.35 32.14 -31.24
N SER A 36 16.45 32.00 -30.29
CA SER A 36 15.31 32.87 -30.12
C SER A 36 14.82 32.91 -28.67
N LEU A 37 14.14 33.98 -28.29
CA LEU A 37 13.48 34.13 -26.98
C LEU A 37 12.44 33.04 -26.77
N SER A 38 11.74 32.60 -27.79
CA SER A 38 10.78 31.49 -27.69
C SER A 38 11.46 30.19 -27.28
N HIS A 39 12.60 29.84 -27.87
CA HIS A 39 13.38 28.65 -27.51
C HIS A 39 13.89 28.73 -26.08
N ALA A 40 14.34 29.91 -25.62
CA ALA A 40 14.76 30.11 -24.23
C ALA A 40 13.61 29.91 -23.23
N ILE A 41 12.42 30.45 -23.55
CA ILE A 41 11.22 30.29 -22.69
C ILE A 41 10.74 28.84 -22.69
N ASP A 42 10.73 28.18 -23.85
CA ASP A 42 10.32 26.76 -23.94
C ASP A 42 11.27 25.84 -23.18
N ALA A 43 12.59 26.07 -23.27
CA ALA A 43 13.58 25.32 -22.50
C ALA A 43 13.38 25.53 -20.99
N TRP A 44 13.19 26.78 -20.57
CA TRP A 44 13.00 27.12 -19.16
C TRP A 44 11.66 26.60 -18.58
N LYS A 45 10.55 26.89 -19.26
CA LYS A 45 9.20 26.50 -18.79
C LYS A 45 8.89 25.05 -19.09
N GLY A 46 9.31 24.53 -20.24
CA GLY A 46 9.07 23.15 -20.60
C GLY A 46 9.79 22.16 -19.68
N ALA A 47 11.04 22.43 -19.31
CA ALA A 47 11.78 21.63 -18.33
C ALA A 47 11.11 21.67 -16.94
N TYR A 48 10.73 22.87 -16.47
CA TYR A 48 10.03 23.04 -15.19
C TYR A 48 8.69 22.30 -15.16
N ASP A 49 7.85 22.44 -16.20
CA ASP A 49 6.54 21.82 -16.26
C ASP A 49 6.64 20.29 -16.39
N SER A 50 7.62 19.78 -17.16
CA SER A 50 7.84 18.34 -17.31
C SER A 50 8.38 17.70 -16.03
N SER A 51 9.33 18.34 -15.35
CA SER A 51 9.84 17.83 -14.06
C SER A 51 8.82 17.90 -12.94
N ALA A 52 8.01 18.95 -12.88
CA ALA A 52 6.90 19.07 -11.93
C ALA A 52 5.81 18.03 -12.21
N LEU A 53 5.53 17.72 -13.46
CA LEU A 53 4.61 16.66 -13.84
C LEU A 53 5.16 15.28 -13.45
N ALA A 54 6.42 15.00 -13.79
CA ALA A 54 7.09 13.75 -13.43
C ALA A 54 7.14 13.54 -11.91
N ARG A 55 7.42 14.59 -11.11
CA ARG A 55 7.35 14.51 -9.65
C ARG A 55 5.93 14.17 -9.15
N ARG A 56 4.90 14.84 -9.67
CA ARG A 56 3.50 14.55 -9.31
C ARG A 56 3.08 13.13 -9.69
N GLU A 57 3.57 12.64 -10.81
CA GLU A 57 3.31 11.26 -11.24
C GLU A 57 4.04 10.26 -10.38
N ALA A 58 5.32 10.51 -10.05
CA ALA A 58 6.09 9.69 -9.11
C ALA A 58 5.44 9.67 -7.71
N GLU A 59 4.97 10.81 -7.21
CA GLU A 59 4.24 10.90 -5.94
C GLU A 59 2.94 10.09 -5.99
N LYS A 60 2.14 10.22 -7.06
CA LYS A 60 0.92 9.42 -7.24
C LYS A 60 1.22 7.94 -7.33
N LEU A 61 2.27 7.57 -8.04
CA LEU A 61 2.72 6.20 -8.17
C LEU A 61 3.17 5.65 -6.82
N ALA A 62 3.99 6.40 -6.08
CA ALA A 62 4.42 6.06 -4.72
C ALA A 62 3.22 5.90 -3.77
N GLU A 63 2.17 6.73 -3.87
CA GLU A 63 0.94 6.58 -3.10
C GLU A 63 0.16 5.30 -3.45
N ILE A 64 0.17 4.87 -4.73
CA ILE A 64 -0.51 3.65 -5.18
C ILE A 64 0.28 2.41 -4.77
N THR A 65 1.61 2.48 -4.91
CA THR A 65 2.54 1.38 -4.61
C THR A 65 2.96 1.34 -3.15
N ALA A 66 2.76 2.45 -2.39
CA ALA A 66 2.97 2.43 -0.95
C ALA A 66 2.19 1.24 -0.38
N PRO A 67 2.83 0.34 0.37
CA PRO A 67 2.12 -0.72 1.06
C PRO A 67 1.01 -0.02 1.84
N GLY A 68 -0.24 -0.31 1.49
CA GLY A 68 -1.39 0.27 2.19
C GLY A 68 -1.13 0.11 3.68
N GLN A 69 -1.41 1.13 4.49
CA GLN A 69 -1.16 1.17 5.95
C GLN A 69 -1.86 0.05 6.75
N THR A 70 -2.37 -0.96 6.10
CA THR A 70 -2.75 -2.21 6.72
C THR A 70 -1.52 -3.11 6.75
N ASP A 71 -0.75 -2.97 7.86
CA ASP A 71 0.23 -3.99 8.22
C ASP A 71 -0.31 -5.37 7.85
N SER A 72 0.48 -6.19 7.17
CA SER A 72 0.12 -7.58 6.93
C SER A 72 -0.21 -8.25 8.28
N GLU A 73 -1.04 -9.28 8.28
CA GLU A 73 -1.37 -9.99 9.52
C GLU A 73 -0.10 -10.46 10.25
N ALA A 74 0.92 -10.86 9.50
CA ALA A 74 2.23 -11.24 10.03
C ALA A 74 2.95 -10.07 10.73
N GLU A 75 2.96 -8.88 10.14
CA GLU A 75 3.57 -7.68 10.74
C GLU A 75 2.84 -7.23 12.00
N LYS A 76 1.51 -7.29 11.99
CA LYS A 76 0.69 -7.00 13.19
C LYS A 76 1.00 -7.95 14.33
N LEU A 77 1.13 -9.24 14.02
CA LEU A 77 1.48 -10.26 15.01
C LEU A 77 2.91 -10.08 15.53
N ALA A 78 3.89 -9.79 14.67
CA ALA A 78 5.27 -9.52 15.07
C ALA A 78 5.39 -8.29 15.97
N ARG A 79 4.69 -7.19 15.63
CA ARG A 79 4.64 -5.99 16.48
C ARG A 79 4.00 -6.29 17.84
N ARG A 80 2.91 -7.06 17.86
CA ARG A 80 2.25 -7.48 19.10
C ARG A 80 3.14 -8.36 19.96
N GLU A 81 3.89 -9.28 19.35
CA GLU A 81 4.86 -10.12 20.04
C GLU A 81 5.95 -9.28 20.73
N GLY A 82 6.54 -8.31 20.02
CA GLY A 82 7.52 -7.38 20.59
C GLY A 82 6.96 -6.59 21.79
N GLN A 83 5.73 -6.07 21.69
CA GLN A 83 5.08 -5.35 22.78
C GLN A 83 4.81 -6.26 24.01
N GLN A 84 4.38 -7.50 23.78
CA GLN A 84 4.12 -8.46 24.83
C GLN A 84 5.40 -8.87 25.55
N THR A 85 6.49 -9.11 24.82
CA THR A 85 7.81 -9.41 25.38
C THR A 85 8.31 -8.28 26.27
N ALA A 86 8.30 -7.05 25.77
CA ALA A 86 8.69 -5.88 26.56
C ALA A 86 7.84 -5.68 27.82
N ALA A 87 6.53 -5.96 27.74
CA ALA A 87 5.63 -5.88 28.89
C ALA A 87 5.94 -6.96 29.94
N ILE A 88 6.27 -8.19 29.51
CA ILE A 88 6.68 -9.29 30.40
C ILE A 88 7.95 -8.93 31.14
N ASP A 89 8.98 -8.43 30.41
CA ASP A 89 10.26 -8.06 31.01
C ASP A 89 10.07 -6.94 32.04
N LYS A 90 9.30 -5.92 31.71
CA LYS A 90 8.96 -4.82 32.61
C LYS A 90 8.22 -5.29 33.89
N LEU A 91 7.23 -6.18 33.74
CA LEU A 91 6.46 -6.70 34.86
C LEU A 91 7.32 -7.62 35.74
N THR A 92 8.17 -8.44 35.13
CA THR A 92 9.09 -9.35 35.83
C THR A 92 10.12 -8.55 36.64
N ALA A 93 10.78 -7.57 36.02
CA ALA A 93 11.75 -6.71 36.70
C ALA A 93 11.10 -5.90 37.85
N LYS A 94 9.90 -5.37 37.61
CA LYS A 94 9.13 -4.64 38.63
C LYS A 94 8.72 -5.56 39.77
N GLY A 95 8.26 -6.78 39.48
CA GLY A 95 7.87 -7.77 40.49
C GLY A 95 9.05 -8.20 41.35
N ALA A 96 10.23 -8.42 40.73
CA ALA A 96 11.46 -8.74 41.47
C ALA A 96 11.85 -7.59 42.41
N LYS A 97 11.90 -6.34 41.85
CA LYS A 97 12.19 -5.15 42.67
C LYS A 97 11.25 -5.02 43.90
N GLN A 98 9.95 -5.27 43.71
CA GLN A 98 8.99 -5.23 44.85
C GLN A 98 9.30 -6.31 45.89
N GLN A 99 9.69 -7.51 45.48
CA GLN A 99 10.08 -8.57 46.41
C GLN A 99 11.35 -8.22 47.19
N ASP A 100 12.36 -7.66 46.50
CA ASP A 100 13.62 -7.26 47.11
C ASP A 100 13.41 -6.12 48.12
N ILE A 101 12.56 -5.14 47.81
CA ILE A 101 12.13 -4.12 48.81
C ILE A 101 11.47 -4.77 50.03
N GLY A 102 10.56 -5.73 49.81
CA GLY A 102 9.91 -6.42 50.91
C GLY A 102 10.88 -7.15 51.81
N LYS A 103 11.90 -7.82 51.28
CA LYS A 103 13.00 -8.46 52.02
C LYS A 103 13.83 -7.42 52.77
N LEU A 104 14.24 -6.35 52.07
CA LEU A 104 15.05 -5.28 52.65
C LEU A 104 14.37 -4.62 53.86
N ILE A 105 13.06 -4.42 53.81
CA ILE A 105 12.26 -3.94 54.97
C ILE A 105 12.34 -4.92 56.12
N GLN A 106 12.26 -6.23 55.87
CA GLN A 106 12.34 -7.27 56.95
C GLN A 106 13.74 -7.40 57.54
N GLU A 107 14.77 -7.34 56.70
CA GLU A 107 16.19 -7.39 57.12
C GLU A 107 16.54 -6.19 57.99
N ASN A 108 16.00 -5.01 57.66
CA ASN A 108 16.22 -3.78 58.42
C ASN A 108 15.07 -3.49 59.44
N TRP A 109 14.45 -4.53 59.99
CA TRP A 109 13.25 -4.41 60.81
C TRP A 109 13.38 -3.37 61.94
N ALA A 110 14.43 -3.46 62.78
CA ALA A 110 14.65 -2.56 63.90
C ALA A 110 14.85 -1.08 63.46
N HIS A 111 15.56 -0.88 62.35
CA HIS A 111 15.73 0.47 61.81
C HIS A 111 14.43 1.07 61.31
N VAL A 112 13.63 0.31 60.54
CA VAL A 112 12.33 0.73 60.02
C VAL A 112 11.34 1.00 61.15
N GLU A 113 11.31 0.14 62.19
CA GLU A 113 10.44 0.32 63.39
C GLU A 113 10.79 1.61 64.13
N SER A 114 12.10 1.86 64.32
CA SER A 114 12.55 3.11 64.96
C SER A 114 12.13 4.34 64.17
N LEU A 115 12.32 4.34 62.85
CA LEU A 115 11.91 5.45 61.96
C LEU A 115 10.40 5.69 61.98
N LEU A 116 9.59 4.63 61.89
CA LEU A 116 8.13 4.73 61.96
C LEU A 116 7.67 5.34 63.28
N ASN A 117 8.20 4.86 64.42
CA ASN A 117 7.84 5.32 65.76
C ASN A 117 8.27 6.80 65.98
N GLN A 118 9.51 7.16 65.58
CA GLN A 118 10.01 8.56 65.69
C GLN A 118 9.15 9.54 64.90
N VAL A 119 8.87 9.22 63.64
CA VAL A 119 8.05 10.09 62.80
C VAL A 119 6.63 10.17 63.28
N LYS A 120 6.03 9.09 63.74
CA LYS A 120 4.69 9.02 64.28
C LYS A 120 4.57 9.85 65.55
N GLN A 121 5.50 9.70 66.47
CA GLN A 121 5.56 10.51 67.72
C GLN A 121 5.72 11.97 67.37
N SER A 122 6.60 12.37 66.44
CA SER A 122 6.78 13.73 66.02
C SER A 122 5.50 14.36 65.40
N VAL A 123 4.77 13.57 64.59
CA VAL A 123 3.50 14.02 63.99
C VAL A 123 2.45 14.24 65.04
N ASP A 124 2.38 13.38 66.10
CA ASP A 124 1.41 13.44 67.17
C ASP A 124 1.72 14.62 68.18
N GLU A 125 3.02 14.95 68.35
CA GLU A 125 3.45 16.02 69.30
C GLU A 125 3.43 17.39 68.68
N ILE A 126 3.96 17.55 67.45
CA ILE A 126 4.18 18.87 66.83
C ILE A 126 3.42 19.10 65.50
N GLY A 127 2.69 18.11 65.02
CA GLY A 127 1.93 18.12 63.78
C GLY A 127 2.77 17.95 62.51
N TRP A 128 2.10 17.87 61.36
CA TRP A 128 2.73 17.55 60.10
C TRP A 128 3.69 18.64 59.53
N ASP A 129 3.36 19.91 59.66
CA ASP A 129 4.15 21.01 59.05
C ASP A 129 5.52 21.11 59.71
N GLU A 130 5.56 21.03 61.04
CA GLU A 130 6.80 21.11 61.80
C GLU A 130 7.60 19.78 61.64
N THR A 131 6.92 18.64 61.65
CA THR A 131 7.55 17.32 61.39
C THR A 131 8.22 17.28 59.98
N ARG A 132 7.61 17.81 58.92
CA ARG A 132 8.22 17.89 57.61
C ARG A 132 9.51 18.71 57.61
N THR A 133 9.58 19.75 58.44
CA THR A 133 10.78 20.57 58.56
C THR A 133 11.86 19.84 59.36
N ALA A 134 11.49 19.11 60.40
CA ALA A 134 12.40 18.28 61.18
C ALA A 134 12.97 17.09 60.38
N ILE A 135 12.13 16.42 59.60
CA ILE A 135 12.49 15.27 58.76
C ILE A 135 13.59 15.62 57.72
N LYS A 136 13.59 16.85 57.18
CA LYS A 136 14.63 17.32 56.26
C LYS A 136 16.06 17.24 56.82
N LYS A 137 16.17 17.19 58.12
CA LYS A 137 17.46 17.08 58.85
C LYS A 137 17.89 15.62 59.10
N ILE A 138 17.02 14.65 58.77
CA ILE A 138 17.24 13.23 59.01
C ILE A 138 17.71 12.64 57.70
N GLU A 139 18.94 12.18 57.62
CA GLU A 139 19.54 11.60 56.39
C GLU A 139 18.80 10.38 55.82
N TRP A 140 18.12 9.64 56.69
CA TRP A 140 17.36 8.42 56.37
C TRP A 140 15.97 8.67 55.82
N ILE A 141 15.50 9.91 55.76
CA ILE A 141 14.15 10.23 55.25
C ILE A 141 14.28 11.30 54.14
N GLU A 142 13.81 10.96 52.98
CA GLU A 142 13.81 11.88 51.83
C GLU A 142 12.61 12.81 51.84
N SER A 143 11.45 12.30 52.10
CA SER A 143 10.21 13.06 52.08
C SER A 143 9.11 12.42 52.92
N ALA A 144 8.11 13.23 53.29
CA ALA A 144 6.88 12.75 53.92
C ALA A 144 5.66 13.32 53.22
N ASN A 145 4.62 12.49 53.07
CA ASN A 145 3.34 12.86 52.46
C ASN A 145 2.24 12.78 53.52
N PRO A 146 1.75 13.95 54.03
CA PRO A 146 0.69 13.98 55.03
C PRO A 146 -0.63 13.37 54.55
N ALA A 147 -0.99 13.59 53.28
CA ALA A 147 -2.28 13.16 52.76
C ALA A 147 -2.42 11.61 52.70
N SER A 148 -1.33 10.91 52.46
CA SER A 148 -1.27 9.41 52.44
C SER A 148 -0.67 8.85 53.74
N ARG A 149 -0.24 9.68 54.67
CA ARG A 149 0.48 9.31 55.88
C ARG A 149 1.66 8.36 55.64
N THR A 150 2.44 8.68 54.58
CA THR A 150 3.60 7.88 54.16
C THR A 150 4.88 8.68 54.23
N ILE A 151 5.99 8.00 54.39
CA ILE A 151 7.34 8.54 54.31
C ILE A 151 8.14 7.80 53.23
N GLN A 152 9.04 8.51 52.55
CA GLN A 152 10.10 7.91 51.77
C GLN A 152 11.35 7.81 52.61
N ALA A 153 11.61 6.57 53.06
CA ALA A 153 12.77 6.27 53.92
C ALA A 153 13.88 5.59 53.12
N LYS A 154 15.12 5.95 53.37
CA LYS A 154 16.28 5.24 52.85
C LYS A 154 16.59 4.09 53.79
N LEU A 155 16.69 2.90 53.26
CA LEU A 155 17.09 1.72 54.03
C LEU A 155 18.62 1.54 53.93
N PRO A 156 19.26 1.05 54.99
CA PRO A 156 20.72 0.77 54.96
C PRO A 156 21.06 -0.25 53.87
N ASP A 157 22.16 0.00 53.15
CA ASP A 157 22.76 -0.96 52.26
C ASP A 157 23.67 -1.96 53.04
N GLU A 158 24.35 -2.86 52.36
CA GLU A 158 25.25 -3.86 52.97
C GLU A 158 26.40 -3.23 53.78
N ASN A 159 26.70 -1.94 53.56
CA ASN A 159 27.77 -1.18 54.23
C ASN A 159 27.20 -0.27 55.36
N GLY A 160 25.88 -0.35 55.59
CA GLY A 160 25.22 0.49 56.58
C GLY A 160 25.01 1.95 56.16
N GLN A 161 25.21 2.28 54.87
CA GLN A 161 24.98 3.62 54.34
C GLN A 161 23.57 3.76 53.79
N PRO A 162 23.01 5.01 53.71
CA PRO A 162 21.69 5.22 53.15
C PRO A 162 21.61 4.74 51.70
N GLY A 163 20.88 3.64 51.47
CA GLY A 163 20.76 2.97 50.20
C GLY A 163 19.41 3.23 49.50
N LEU A 164 18.62 2.19 49.24
CA LEU A 164 17.39 2.24 48.47
C LEU A 164 16.27 3.01 49.22
N SER A 165 15.65 3.98 48.53
CA SER A 165 14.50 4.70 49.03
C SER A 165 13.21 3.84 48.90
N VAL A 166 12.47 3.75 49.99
CA VAL A 166 11.28 2.91 50.15
C VAL A 166 10.12 3.72 50.76
N GLU A 167 8.95 3.60 50.21
CA GLU A 167 7.73 4.21 50.77
C GLU A 167 7.18 3.39 51.92
N LEU A 168 7.15 3.93 53.11
CA LEU A 168 6.61 3.31 54.31
C LEU A 168 5.34 4.04 54.73
N ASP A 169 4.33 3.27 55.10
CA ASP A 169 3.05 3.76 55.61
C ASP A 169 3.14 3.78 57.18
N LEU A 170 2.91 4.99 57.71
CA LEU A 170 3.03 5.22 59.19
C LEU A 170 1.97 4.49 59.99
N ASP A 171 0.80 4.23 59.42
CA ASP A 171 -0.31 3.54 60.11
C ASP A 171 -0.17 2.00 60.11
N GLN A 172 0.86 1.50 59.40
CA GLN A 172 1.15 0.09 59.25
C GLN A 172 2.41 -0.31 60.05
N THR A 173 2.40 -1.52 60.54
CA THR A 173 3.60 -2.13 61.15
C THR A 173 4.67 -2.43 60.09
N VAL A 174 5.92 -2.66 60.51
CA VAL A 174 7.01 -3.07 59.61
C VAL A 174 6.61 -4.30 58.78
N HIS A 175 5.99 -5.29 59.43
CA HIS A 175 5.51 -6.49 58.76
C HIS A 175 4.42 -6.20 57.69
N GLN A 176 3.46 -5.36 58.02
CA GLN A 176 2.42 -4.97 57.08
C GLN A 176 2.98 -4.18 55.91
N ASN A 177 3.93 -3.27 56.12
CA ASN A 177 4.65 -2.56 55.05
C ASN A 177 5.39 -3.54 54.12
N ALA A 178 6.14 -4.52 54.66
CA ALA A 178 6.79 -5.58 53.88
C ALA A 178 5.78 -6.41 53.08
N GLN A 179 4.69 -6.83 53.71
CA GLN A 179 3.64 -7.61 53.07
C GLN A 179 2.97 -6.86 51.90
N ARG A 180 2.81 -5.53 52.01
CA ARG A 180 2.32 -4.70 50.92
C ARG A 180 3.19 -4.81 49.68
N TYR A 181 4.51 -4.82 49.84
CA TYR A 181 5.48 -5.00 48.74
C TYR A 181 5.47 -6.42 48.17
N PHE A 182 5.45 -7.44 49.01
CA PHE A 182 5.30 -8.83 48.56
C PHE A 182 3.99 -9.07 47.80
N ALA A 183 2.88 -8.47 48.24
CA ALA A 183 1.61 -8.56 47.54
C ALA A 183 1.65 -7.88 46.16
N LYS A 184 2.28 -6.67 46.07
CA LYS A 184 2.52 -6.00 44.77
C LYS A 184 3.38 -6.89 43.86
N GLY A 185 4.48 -7.45 44.39
CA GLY A 185 5.35 -8.34 43.62
C GLY A 185 4.66 -9.61 43.11
N ARG A 186 3.84 -10.27 43.95
CA ARG A 186 3.02 -11.41 43.51
C ARG A 186 2.02 -11.06 42.43
N LYS A 187 1.37 -9.89 42.53
CA LYS A 187 0.43 -9.38 41.51
C LYS A 187 1.13 -9.11 40.18
N ASP A 188 2.29 -8.47 40.22
CA ASP A 188 3.06 -8.20 38.99
C ASP A 188 3.58 -9.49 38.35
N LYS A 189 4.02 -10.48 39.15
CA LYS A 189 4.39 -11.84 38.68
C LYS A 189 3.20 -12.55 38.03
N GLN A 190 2.02 -12.50 38.64
CA GLN A 190 0.81 -13.10 38.08
C GLN A 190 0.41 -12.44 36.74
N ARG A 191 0.55 -11.13 36.65
CA ARG A 191 0.32 -10.41 35.39
C ARG A 191 1.34 -10.81 34.30
N ALA A 192 2.62 -10.99 34.69
CA ALA A 192 3.64 -11.46 33.77
C ALA A 192 3.33 -12.87 33.25
N GLU A 193 2.84 -13.79 34.10
CA GLU A 193 2.43 -15.13 33.64
C GLU A 193 1.22 -15.09 32.70
N GLY A 194 0.23 -14.25 32.96
CA GLY A 194 -0.88 -14.03 32.02
C GLY A 194 -0.40 -13.46 30.67
N ALA A 195 0.56 -12.54 30.69
CA ALA A 195 1.16 -11.99 29.46
C ALA A 195 1.95 -13.05 28.69
N LYS A 196 2.68 -13.97 29.37
CA LYS A 196 3.38 -15.11 28.74
C LYS A 196 2.40 -16.05 28.03
N THR A 197 1.25 -16.32 28.63
CA THR A 197 0.21 -17.14 27.99
C THR A 197 -0.31 -16.47 26.71
N ALA A 198 -0.58 -15.16 26.77
CA ALA A 198 -1.01 -14.40 25.62
C ALA A 198 0.08 -14.32 24.51
N LEU A 199 1.35 -14.26 24.88
CA LEU A 199 2.50 -14.32 23.97
C LEU A 199 2.54 -15.68 23.26
N ALA A 200 2.41 -16.78 24.00
CA ALA A 200 2.39 -18.13 23.42
C ALA A 200 1.25 -18.31 22.40
N ASP A 201 0.09 -17.73 22.64
CA ASP A 201 -1.02 -17.75 21.68
C ASP A 201 -0.74 -16.89 20.43
N THR A 202 -0.09 -15.74 20.60
CA THR A 202 0.37 -14.91 19.48
C THR A 202 1.37 -15.68 18.62
N GLN A 203 2.36 -16.33 19.23
CA GLN A 203 3.35 -17.15 18.53
C GLN A 203 2.76 -18.36 17.79
N LYS A 204 1.74 -19.01 18.39
CA LYS A 204 1.01 -20.09 17.68
C LYS A 204 0.28 -19.59 16.45
N ARG A 205 -0.31 -18.39 16.51
CA ARG A 205 -0.96 -17.75 15.36
C ARG A 205 0.08 -17.38 14.30
N GLN A 206 1.21 -16.79 14.70
CA GLN A 206 2.31 -16.46 13.78
C GLN A 206 2.78 -17.71 13.02
N LYS A 207 3.08 -18.81 13.69
CA LYS A 207 3.47 -20.08 13.07
C LYS A 207 2.43 -20.61 12.06
N LYS A 208 1.13 -20.39 12.30
CA LYS A 208 0.08 -20.78 11.34
C LYS A 208 0.09 -19.89 10.11
N VAL A 209 0.26 -18.58 10.28
CA VAL A 209 0.37 -17.62 9.18
C VAL A 209 1.60 -17.94 8.32
N ASP A 210 2.76 -18.13 8.95
CA ASP A 210 4.01 -18.48 8.24
C ASP A 210 3.90 -19.80 7.48
N LYS A 211 3.29 -20.82 8.09
CA LYS A 211 3.05 -22.10 7.41
C LYS A 211 2.09 -21.97 6.23
N GLN A 212 1.07 -21.13 6.36
CA GLN A 212 0.15 -20.86 5.23
C GLN A 212 0.85 -20.09 4.12
N ARG A 213 1.65 -19.06 4.49
CA ARG A 213 2.46 -18.31 3.52
C ARG A 213 3.42 -19.22 2.75
N ALA A 214 4.16 -20.10 3.44
CA ALA A 214 5.05 -21.04 2.79
C ALA A 214 4.31 -22.02 1.83
N LYS A 215 3.08 -22.42 2.16
CA LYS A 215 2.24 -23.24 1.28
C LYS A 215 1.77 -22.44 0.05
N ASP A 216 1.40 -21.17 0.24
CA ASP A 216 0.93 -20.31 -0.84
C ASP A 216 2.09 -19.98 -1.79
N GLU A 217 3.28 -19.75 -1.26
CA GLU A 217 4.52 -19.54 -2.00
C GLU A 217 4.89 -20.79 -2.82
N ALA A 218 4.89 -21.98 -2.20
CA ALA A 218 5.13 -23.24 -2.88
C ALA A 218 4.09 -23.56 -3.98
N ALA A 219 2.85 -23.04 -3.84
CA ALA A 219 1.81 -23.13 -4.85
C ALA A 219 1.86 -21.99 -5.87
N GLY A 220 2.86 -21.11 -5.82
CA GLY A 220 2.98 -19.92 -6.67
C GLY A 220 1.81 -18.93 -6.54
N ARG A 221 1.21 -18.83 -5.35
CA ARG A 221 0.13 -17.88 -5.05
C ARG A 221 0.71 -16.57 -4.57
N VAL A 222 0.18 -15.46 -5.08
CA VAL A 222 0.51 -14.12 -4.58
C VAL A 222 -0.25 -13.81 -3.30
N THR A 223 0.31 -12.93 -2.47
CA THR A 223 -0.40 -12.35 -1.34
C THR A 223 -0.92 -10.96 -1.72
N ALA A 224 -2.08 -10.90 -2.36
CA ALA A 224 -2.69 -9.63 -2.74
C ALA A 224 -3.34 -8.96 -1.52
N THR A 225 -2.98 -7.70 -1.26
CA THR A 225 -3.56 -6.89 -0.17
C THR A 225 -4.60 -5.91 -0.71
N LYS A 226 -5.64 -5.65 0.11
CA LYS A 226 -6.67 -4.67 -0.26
C LYS A 226 -6.06 -3.27 -0.25
N ARG A 227 -6.14 -2.58 -1.39
CA ARG A 227 -5.59 -1.23 -1.59
C ARG A 227 -6.68 -0.17 -1.51
N THR A 228 -6.39 0.96 -0.91
CA THR A 228 -7.28 2.14 -0.88
C THR A 228 -7.18 2.94 -2.18
N LYS A 229 -5.98 3.04 -2.75
CA LYS A 229 -5.71 3.71 -4.04
C LYS A 229 -5.48 2.68 -5.13
N LYS A 230 -5.99 2.95 -6.32
CA LYS A 230 -5.88 2.10 -7.51
C LYS A 230 -5.33 2.92 -8.66
N PHE A 231 -4.68 2.27 -9.62
CA PHE A 231 -4.31 2.90 -10.88
C PHE A 231 -5.56 3.46 -11.56
N TRP A 232 -5.42 4.55 -12.30
CA TRP A 232 -6.56 5.22 -12.93
C TRP A 232 -7.34 4.31 -13.88
N PHE A 233 -6.64 3.41 -14.57
CA PHE A 233 -7.24 2.48 -15.53
C PHE A 233 -8.03 1.35 -14.87
N GLU A 234 -7.75 0.97 -13.64
CA GLU A 234 -8.46 -0.11 -12.94
C GLU A 234 -9.97 0.17 -12.72
N ARG A 235 -10.36 1.44 -12.78
CA ARG A 235 -11.79 1.83 -12.76
C ARG A 235 -12.52 1.48 -14.03
N ASN A 236 -11.78 1.27 -15.11
CA ASN A 236 -12.24 0.90 -16.43
C ASN A 236 -11.97 -0.59 -16.67
N ARG A 237 -12.40 -1.11 -17.83
CA ARG A 237 -11.83 -2.34 -18.36
C ARG A 237 -10.45 -2.03 -18.89
N TRP A 238 -9.50 -2.89 -18.65
CA TRP A 238 -8.14 -2.64 -19.12
C TRP A 238 -7.44 -3.95 -19.47
N THR A 239 -6.49 -3.85 -20.35
CA THR A 239 -5.51 -4.90 -20.66
C THR A 239 -4.22 -4.29 -21.18
N MET A 240 -3.17 -5.08 -21.20
CA MET A 240 -1.95 -4.82 -21.94
C MET A 240 -2.04 -5.55 -23.27
N LEU A 241 -1.44 -5.00 -24.33
CA LEU A 241 -1.29 -5.66 -25.61
C LEU A 241 0.16 -6.12 -25.83
N SER A 242 0.42 -6.83 -26.94
CA SER A 242 1.72 -7.47 -27.20
C SER A 242 2.92 -6.53 -27.21
N SER A 243 2.69 -5.27 -27.61
CA SER A 243 3.69 -4.19 -27.59
C SER A 243 3.84 -3.48 -26.24
N GLY A 244 3.21 -3.98 -25.19
CA GLY A 244 3.17 -3.31 -23.87
C GLY A 244 2.14 -2.20 -23.75
N GLN A 245 1.49 -1.78 -24.83
CA GLN A 245 0.54 -0.66 -24.83
C GLN A 245 -0.70 -0.94 -23.97
N LEU A 246 -1.15 0.10 -23.26
CA LEU A 246 -2.37 0.04 -22.45
C LEU A 246 -3.61 0.19 -23.34
N PHE A 247 -4.54 -0.74 -23.23
CA PHE A 247 -5.86 -0.67 -23.84
C PHE A 247 -6.93 -0.57 -22.77
N VAL A 248 -7.79 0.46 -22.86
CA VAL A 248 -8.81 0.73 -21.84
C VAL A 248 -10.20 0.90 -22.45
N GLY A 249 -11.24 0.46 -21.75
CA GLY A 249 -12.63 0.59 -22.20
C GLY A 249 -13.58 0.92 -21.06
N GLY A 250 -14.64 1.69 -21.37
CA GLY A 250 -15.67 2.04 -20.39
C GLY A 250 -16.45 0.83 -19.90
N ARG A 251 -16.86 0.85 -18.65
CA ARG A 251 -17.73 -0.22 -18.07
C ARG A 251 -19.21 0.09 -18.26
N ASP A 252 -19.55 1.36 -18.38
CA ASP A 252 -20.89 1.90 -18.48
C ASP A 252 -20.88 3.21 -19.29
N ALA A 253 -22.04 3.83 -19.46
CA ALA A 253 -22.18 5.08 -20.19
C ALA A 253 -21.33 6.23 -19.62
N LYS A 254 -21.15 6.29 -18.28
CA LYS A 254 -20.27 7.27 -17.63
C LYS A 254 -18.80 6.97 -17.92
N GLY A 255 -18.42 5.71 -17.86
CA GLY A 255 -17.08 5.24 -18.22
C GLY A 255 -16.74 5.55 -19.67
N ASN A 256 -17.67 5.30 -20.61
CA ASN A 256 -17.50 5.66 -22.03
C ASN A 256 -17.24 7.16 -22.21
N ASP A 257 -18.02 8.02 -21.55
CA ASP A 257 -17.79 9.48 -21.59
C ASP A 257 -16.41 9.85 -21.01
N GLN A 258 -15.96 9.18 -19.94
CA GLN A 258 -14.63 9.43 -19.35
C GLN A 258 -13.49 9.00 -20.30
N ILE A 259 -13.61 7.82 -20.91
CA ILE A 259 -12.61 7.34 -21.88
C ILE A 259 -12.46 8.36 -23.00
N VAL A 260 -13.53 8.76 -23.67
CA VAL A 260 -13.45 9.63 -24.82
C VAL A 260 -13.04 11.06 -24.46
N LYS A 261 -13.54 11.62 -23.35
CA LYS A 261 -13.30 13.02 -23.00
C LYS A 261 -11.98 13.26 -22.26
N LYS A 262 -11.47 12.25 -21.52
CA LYS A 262 -10.32 12.44 -20.64
C LYS A 262 -9.11 11.57 -20.98
N HIS A 263 -9.35 10.42 -21.59
CA HIS A 263 -8.32 9.41 -21.78
C HIS A 263 -8.04 9.08 -23.26
N LEU A 264 -8.72 9.68 -24.20
CA LEU A 264 -8.46 9.53 -25.62
C LEU A 264 -7.72 10.77 -26.12
N THR A 265 -6.41 10.66 -26.33
CA THR A 265 -5.57 11.73 -26.85
C THR A 265 -5.48 11.70 -28.38
N PRO A 266 -5.00 12.76 -29.06
CA PRO A 266 -4.82 12.77 -30.53
C PRO A 266 -3.92 11.66 -31.07
N ALA A 267 -2.97 11.16 -30.26
CA ALA A 267 -2.06 10.07 -30.62
C ALA A 267 -2.70 8.69 -30.50
N ASP A 268 -3.78 8.57 -29.71
CA ASP A 268 -4.44 7.31 -29.43
C ASP A 268 -5.47 6.94 -30.50
N LEU A 269 -5.83 5.65 -30.55
CA LEU A 269 -6.89 5.17 -31.40
C LEU A 269 -8.14 4.81 -30.58
N TYR A 270 -9.28 5.24 -31.12
CA TYR A 270 -10.61 4.87 -30.61
C TYR A 270 -11.05 3.52 -31.18
N PHE A 271 -11.52 2.62 -30.34
CA PHE A 271 -12.11 1.34 -30.75
C PHE A 271 -13.54 1.19 -30.25
N HIS A 272 -14.36 0.53 -31.06
CA HIS A 272 -15.74 0.19 -30.70
C HIS A 272 -16.18 -1.07 -31.45
N ALA A 273 -16.87 -1.98 -30.74
CA ALA A 273 -17.53 -3.11 -31.41
C ALA A 273 -18.80 -2.64 -32.11
N ASP A 274 -19.11 -3.21 -33.27
CA ASP A 274 -20.31 -2.88 -34.05
C ASP A 274 -21.56 -3.52 -33.42
N LEU A 275 -21.81 -3.16 -32.17
CA LEU A 275 -22.89 -3.69 -31.36
C LEU A 275 -23.44 -2.60 -30.43
N HIS A 276 -24.76 -2.53 -30.34
CA HIS A 276 -25.37 -1.57 -29.42
C HIS A 276 -24.97 -1.84 -27.96
N GLY A 277 -24.48 -0.81 -27.28
CA GLY A 277 -24.04 -0.88 -25.89
C GLY A 277 -22.63 -1.49 -25.71
N ALA A 278 -21.83 -1.54 -26.78
CA ALA A 278 -20.43 -1.83 -26.68
C ALA A 278 -19.67 -0.71 -25.94
N PRO A 279 -18.51 -0.99 -25.32
CA PRO A 279 -17.69 0.04 -24.68
C PRO A 279 -17.02 0.94 -25.71
N SER A 280 -16.88 2.21 -25.38
CA SER A 280 -15.90 3.08 -26.00
C SER A 280 -14.52 2.72 -25.43
N CYS A 281 -13.55 2.42 -26.32
CA CYS A 281 -12.22 2.02 -25.92
C CYS A 281 -11.15 2.98 -26.47
N SER A 282 -10.02 3.06 -25.79
CA SER A 282 -8.85 3.82 -26.22
C SER A 282 -7.62 2.91 -26.19
N LEU A 283 -6.91 2.81 -27.30
CA LEU A 283 -5.58 2.23 -27.39
C LEU A 283 -4.56 3.35 -27.22
N LYS A 284 -3.77 3.28 -26.19
CA LYS A 284 -2.77 4.30 -25.88
C LYS A 284 -1.52 4.09 -26.76
N LEU A 285 -0.98 5.16 -27.31
CA LEU A 285 0.25 5.04 -28.09
C LEU A 285 1.49 4.98 -27.18
N LYS A 286 1.58 5.89 -26.24
CA LYS A 286 2.76 6.06 -25.39
C LYS A 286 2.60 5.54 -23.97
N GLU A 287 1.38 5.31 -23.51
CA GLU A 287 1.13 4.79 -22.16
C GLU A 287 0.96 3.27 -22.17
N GLY A 288 1.66 2.59 -21.26
CA GLY A 288 1.61 1.14 -21.18
C GLY A 288 2.54 0.57 -20.14
N PHE A 289 3.07 -0.61 -20.42
CA PHE A 289 3.83 -1.42 -19.46
C PHE A 289 5.16 -1.85 -20.08
N GLU A 290 6.21 -1.73 -19.27
CA GLU A 290 7.56 -2.24 -19.55
C GLU A 290 7.98 -3.20 -18.47
N GLU A 291 9.03 -3.96 -18.70
CA GLU A 291 9.64 -4.82 -17.66
C GLU A 291 10.12 -3.94 -16.50
N ASP A 292 9.82 -4.38 -15.29
CA ASP A 292 10.26 -3.67 -14.07
C ASP A 292 11.73 -4.02 -13.79
N PRO A 293 12.66 -3.05 -13.85
CA PRO A 293 14.07 -3.31 -13.56
C PRO A 293 14.33 -3.66 -12.09
N ASN A 294 13.36 -3.40 -11.20
CA ASN A 294 13.47 -3.66 -9.76
C ASN A 294 12.26 -4.49 -9.29
N PRO A 295 12.13 -5.75 -9.70
CA PRO A 295 10.99 -6.58 -9.36
C PRO A 295 10.89 -6.77 -7.83
N ASN A 296 9.67 -6.82 -7.32
CA ASN A 296 9.44 -7.12 -5.92
C ASN A 296 9.88 -8.56 -5.59
N PRO A 297 10.89 -8.76 -4.70
CA PRO A 297 11.43 -10.09 -4.40
C PRO A 297 10.45 -11.00 -3.65
N LEU A 298 9.32 -10.47 -3.19
CA LEU A 298 8.26 -11.24 -2.52
C LEU A 298 7.24 -11.85 -3.49
N LEU A 299 7.38 -11.58 -4.79
CA LEU A 299 6.52 -12.20 -5.80
C LEU A 299 6.95 -13.64 -6.04
N PRO A 300 6.00 -14.58 -6.22
CA PRO A 300 6.32 -15.93 -6.64
C PRO A 300 7.04 -15.96 -7.99
N GLU A 301 7.91 -16.95 -8.17
CA GLU A 301 8.55 -17.22 -9.45
C GLU A 301 7.49 -17.41 -10.57
N GLY A 302 7.78 -16.91 -11.77
CA GLY A 302 6.88 -16.96 -12.92
C GLY A 302 5.78 -15.91 -12.94
N VAL A 303 5.76 -14.95 -11.99
CA VAL A 303 4.89 -13.78 -12.05
C VAL A 303 5.64 -12.61 -12.69
N PRO A 304 5.27 -12.20 -13.91
CA PRO A 304 5.94 -11.10 -14.60
C PRO A 304 5.81 -9.80 -13.81
N SER A 305 6.92 -9.11 -13.63
CA SER A 305 6.96 -7.81 -12.97
C SER A 305 7.07 -6.71 -14.02
N LEU A 306 6.09 -5.82 -14.04
CA LEU A 306 5.94 -4.75 -15.00
C LEU A 306 5.88 -3.41 -14.28
N ARG A 307 6.35 -2.35 -14.94
CA ARG A 307 6.13 -0.98 -14.51
C ARG A 307 5.22 -0.25 -15.49
N LEU A 308 4.35 0.60 -14.97
CA LEU A 308 3.56 1.52 -15.78
C LEU A 308 4.48 2.65 -16.30
N THR A 309 4.42 2.95 -17.59
CA THR A 309 5.15 4.06 -18.22
C THR A 309 4.23 4.90 -19.08
N GLN A 310 4.58 6.17 -19.29
CA GLN A 310 3.91 7.10 -20.23
C GLN A 310 4.76 7.41 -21.45
N SER A 311 5.91 6.76 -21.57
CA SER A 311 6.90 7.00 -22.59
C SER A 311 7.35 5.73 -23.31
N LEU A 312 6.39 4.84 -23.64
CA LEU A 312 6.69 3.66 -24.47
C LEU A 312 7.37 4.07 -25.76
N GLU A 313 8.44 3.36 -26.11
CA GLU A 313 9.16 3.54 -27.38
C GLU A 313 8.39 2.89 -28.55
N VAL A 314 7.17 3.38 -28.82
CA VAL A 314 6.32 2.93 -29.91
C VAL A 314 5.92 4.15 -30.72
N GLU A 315 6.32 4.19 -31.99
CA GLU A 315 6.00 5.29 -32.92
C GLU A 315 4.63 5.13 -33.54
N GLU A 316 4.27 3.89 -33.90
CA GLU A 316 3.00 3.52 -34.53
C GLU A 316 2.40 2.28 -33.87
N HIS A 317 1.09 2.08 -34.02
CA HIS A 317 0.43 0.87 -33.53
C HIS A 317 0.68 -0.31 -34.49
N PRO A 318 1.33 -1.40 -34.05
CA PRO A 318 1.52 -2.59 -34.88
C PRO A 318 0.20 -3.24 -35.27
N GLU A 319 0.12 -3.90 -36.43
CA GLU A 319 -1.11 -4.50 -36.97
C GLU A 319 -1.69 -5.60 -36.07
N ASP A 320 -0.85 -6.42 -35.45
CA ASP A 320 -1.26 -7.48 -34.51
C ASP A 320 -1.83 -6.88 -33.21
N VAL A 321 -1.33 -5.72 -32.78
CA VAL A 321 -1.85 -4.95 -31.65
C VAL A 321 -3.23 -4.39 -31.98
N LEU A 322 -3.42 -3.86 -33.18
CA LEU A 322 -4.71 -3.34 -33.65
C LEU A 322 -5.77 -4.45 -33.70
N ALA A 323 -5.42 -5.61 -34.25
CA ALA A 323 -6.34 -6.78 -34.27
C ALA A 323 -6.68 -7.26 -32.86
N SER A 324 -5.69 -7.33 -31.97
CA SER A 324 -5.90 -7.69 -30.57
C SER A 324 -6.79 -6.70 -29.82
N ALA A 325 -6.61 -5.38 -30.04
CA ALA A 325 -7.48 -4.35 -29.48
C ALA A 325 -8.92 -4.46 -29.98
N ALA A 326 -9.11 -4.75 -31.26
CA ALA A 326 -10.44 -4.99 -31.83
C ALA A 326 -11.14 -6.21 -31.21
N GLN A 327 -10.40 -7.31 -31.04
CA GLN A 327 -10.92 -8.51 -30.34
C GLN A 327 -11.30 -8.18 -28.90
N MET A 328 -10.49 -7.42 -28.17
CA MET A 328 -10.82 -6.99 -26.81
C MET A 328 -12.09 -6.15 -26.75
N ALA A 329 -12.28 -5.21 -27.68
CA ALA A 329 -13.48 -4.38 -27.74
C ALA A 329 -14.75 -5.23 -27.93
N VAL A 330 -14.69 -6.28 -28.76
CA VAL A 330 -15.77 -7.25 -28.93
C VAL A 330 -16.01 -8.05 -27.65
N CYS A 331 -14.98 -8.61 -27.05
CA CYS A 331 -15.08 -9.43 -25.84
C CYS A 331 -15.61 -8.63 -24.62
N TRP A 332 -15.41 -7.32 -24.61
CA TRP A 332 -15.94 -6.44 -23.57
C TRP A 332 -17.38 -5.96 -23.84
N SER A 333 -17.92 -6.27 -25.01
CA SER A 333 -19.30 -5.93 -25.40
C SER A 333 -20.31 -6.95 -24.87
N ARG A 334 -21.59 -6.68 -25.11
CA ARG A 334 -22.68 -7.62 -24.80
C ARG A 334 -22.64 -8.90 -25.63
N ALA A 335 -21.89 -8.93 -26.74
CA ALA A 335 -21.71 -10.13 -27.55
C ALA A 335 -21.19 -11.31 -26.73
N TRP A 336 -20.32 -11.08 -25.75
CA TRP A 336 -19.85 -12.13 -24.84
C TRP A 336 -20.99 -12.88 -24.15
N GLY A 337 -21.98 -12.16 -23.63
CA GLY A 337 -23.12 -12.75 -22.91
C GLY A 337 -24.16 -13.42 -23.84
N SER A 338 -24.19 -13.06 -25.12
CA SER A 338 -25.12 -13.67 -26.10
C SER A 338 -24.60 -14.97 -26.70
N GLY A 339 -23.35 -15.37 -26.42
CA GLY A 339 -22.77 -16.63 -26.91
C GLY A 339 -22.47 -16.63 -28.41
N GLY A 340 -22.41 -15.47 -29.06
CA GLY A 340 -22.06 -15.37 -30.48
C GLY A 340 -20.63 -15.87 -30.73
N ALA A 341 -20.41 -16.52 -31.87
CA ALA A 341 -19.11 -17.11 -32.17
C ALA A 341 -18.08 -16.07 -32.68
N ALA A 342 -18.55 -15.00 -33.32
CA ALA A 342 -17.71 -13.94 -33.86
C ALA A 342 -18.47 -12.61 -33.91
N ALA A 343 -17.77 -11.52 -33.91
CA ALA A 343 -18.34 -10.20 -34.05
C ALA A 343 -17.34 -9.25 -34.76
N THR A 344 -17.80 -8.05 -35.07
CA THR A 344 -17.05 -7.03 -35.81
C THR A 344 -16.75 -5.84 -34.92
N ALA A 345 -15.58 -5.27 -35.04
CA ALA A 345 -15.18 -4.03 -34.43
C ALA A 345 -14.49 -3.10 -35.43
N PHE A 346 -14.32 -1.85 -35.06
CA PHE A 346 -13.57 -0.89 -35.87
C PHE A 346 -12.70 -0.01 -34.99
N HIS A 347 -11.68 0.59 -35.58
CA HIS A 347 -10.99 1.71 -34.99
C HIS A 347 -11.15 2.99 -35.81
N ALA A 348 -10.92 4.11 -35.16
CA ALA A 348 -10.94 5.45 -35.75
C ALA A 348 -9.97 6.38 -34.98
N LYS A 349 -9.53 7.46 -35.60
CA LYS A 349 -8.72 8.49 -34.93
C LYS A 349 -9.57 9.30 -33.94
N GLN A 350 -8.98 9.83 -32.90
CA GLN A 350 -9.64 10.65 -31.89
C GLN A 350 -10.49 11.78 -32.52
N GLY A 351 -9.97 12.52 -33.51
CA GLY A 351 -10.68 13.62 -34.16
C GLY A 351 -11.95 13.21 -34.93
N GLN A 352 -12.16 11.92 -35.19
CA GLN A 352 -13.38 11.39 -35.82
C GLN A 352 -14.51 11.17 -34.84
N VAL A 353 -14.24 11.15 -33.53
CA VAL A 353 -15.21 10.83 -32.46
C VAL A 353 -15.84 12.11 -31.93
N SER A 354 -17.15 12.25 -32.10
CA SER A 354 -17.91 13.45 -31.75
C SER A 354 -19.08 13.15 -30.78
N LYS A 355 -19.35 14.12 -29.92
CA LYS A 355 -20.54 14.10 -29.04
C LYS A 355 -21.78 14.72 -29.71
N THR A 356 -21.60 15.36 -30.85
CA THR A 356 -22.67 16.02 -31.59
C THR A 356 -22.96 15.32 -32.91
N THR A 357 -24.22 15.21 -33.27
CA THR A 357 -24.67 14.73 -34.59
C THR A 357 -24.33 15.70 -35.67
N GLU A 358 -24.59 15.35 -36.93
CA GLU A 358 -24.44 16.27 -38.08
C GLU A 358 -25.48 17.40 -38.02
N SER A 359 -26.66 17.17 -37.47
CA SER A 359 -27.69 18.18 -37.19
C SER A 359 -27.35 19.13 -36.04
N GLY A 360 -26.21 18.94 -35.34
CA GLY A 360 -25.79 19.76 -34.20
C GLY A 360 -26.39 19.33 -32.85
N GLU A 361 -27.20 18.30 -32.78
CA GLU A 361 -27.78 17.80 -31.55
C GLU A 361 -26.76 17.05 -30.70
N SER A 362 -26.78 17.27 -29.37
CA SER A 362 -25.94 16.55 -28.45
C SER A 362 -26.46 15.16 -28.13
N LEU A 363 -25.60 14.16 -28.29
CA LEU A 363 -25.93 12.77 -27.95
C LEU A 363 -26.02 12.53 -26.45
N GLY A 364 -26.86 11.59 -26.05
CA GLY A 364 -27.01 11.12 -24.69
C GLY A 364 -25.70 10.59 -24.08
N ARG A 365 -25.69 10.39 -22.76
CA ARG A 365 -24.51 9.91 -22.02
C ARG A 365 -24.00 8.58 -22.62
N GLY A 366 -22.68 8.51 -22.84
CA GLY A 366 -21.98 7.31 -23.33
C GLY A 366 -22.13 7.04 -24.83
N ALA A 367 -22.92 7.83 -25.57
CA ALA A 367 -23.08 7.70 -27.02
C ALA A 367 -22.19 8.71 -27.77
N PHE A 368 -21.61 8.25 -28.89
CA PHE A 368 -20.71 9.04 -29.75
C PHE A 368 -21.01 8.74 -31.21
N VAL A 369 -20.82 9.74 -32.08
CA VAL A 369 -20.80 9.56 -33.53
C VAL A 369 -19.34 9.45 -33.96
N VAL A 370 -19.07 8.50 -34.83
CA VAL A 370 -17.76 8.37 -35.48
C VAL A 370 -17.90 8.76 -36.93
N ARG A 371 -17.22 9.85 -37.33
CA ARG A 371 -17.29 10.43 -38.65
C ARG A 371 -16.14 9.96 -39.55
N GLY A 372 -16.33 9.97 -40.85
CA GLY A 372 -15.33 9.57 -41.83
C GLY A 372 -15.06 8.06 -41.89
N ASN A 373 -13.93 7.72 -42.49
CA ASN A 373 -13.58 6.32 -42.72
C ASN A 373 -13.18 5.62 -41.41
N ARG A 374 -13.66 4.37 -41.27
CA ARG A 374 -13.34 3.48 -40.14
C ARG A 374 -12.57 2.29 -40.67
N HIS A 375 -11.61 1.82 -39.91
CA HIS A 375 -10.91 0.59 -40.22
C HIS A 375 -11.61 -0.60 -39.51
N TRP A 376 -12.07 -1.59 -40.28
CA TRP A 376 -12.94 -2.65 -39.83
C TRP A 376 -12.18 -3.97 -39.64
N TYR A 377 -12.50 -4.66 -38.54
CA TYR A 377 -12.04 -6.01 -38.21
C TYR A 377 -13.27 -6.91 -38.12
N LYS A 378 -13.30 -7.94 -38.95
CA LYS A 378 -14.41 -8.87 -39.05
C LYS A 378 -14.05 -10.23 -38.44
N ASP A 379 -15.03 -11.03 -38.13
CA ASP A 379 -14.88 -12.41 -37.68
C ASP A 379 -13.95 -12.59 -36.45
N LEU A 380 -13.99 -11.60 -35.56
CA LEU A 380 -13.21 -11.61 -34.34
C LEU A 380 -13.72 -12.66 -33.36
N SER A 381 -12.86 -13.55 -32.90
CA SER A 381 -13.21 -14.61 -31.95
C SER A 381 -13.56 -14.05 -30.57
N MET A 382 -14.52 -14.71 -29.90
CA MET A 382 -14.88 -14.42 -28.51
C MET A 382 -14.20 -15.37 -27.56
N GLU A 383 -12.89 -15.27 -27.48
CA GLU A 383 -12.07 -15.97 -26.50
C GLU A 383 -11.04 -15.03 -25.90
N LEU A 384 -10.76 -15.22 -24.64
CA LEU A 384 -9.74 -14.49 -23.89
C LEU A 384 -8.87 -15.46 -23.10
N THR A 385 -7.81 -14.94 -22.56
CA THR A 385 -6.93 -15.67 -21.65
C THR A 385 -6.71 -14.83 -20.41
N LEU A 386 -6.69 -15.45 -19.24
CA LEU A 386 -6.40 -14.82 -17.97
C LEU A 386 -5.08 -15.36 -17.43
N GLY A 387 -4.19 -14.47 -17.14
CA GLY A 387 -2.95 -14.69 -16.39
C GLY A 387 -2.85 -13.74 -15.21
N MET A 388 -1.66 -13.65 -14.65
CA MET A 388 -1.35 -12.79 -13.50
C MET A 388 -0.05 -12.05 -13.76
N VAL A 389 -0.03 -10.75 -13.49
CA VAL A 389 1.13 -9.86 -13.57
C VAL A 389 1.26 -9.04 -12.31
N ALA A 390 2.45 -8.55 -12.02
CA ALA A 390 2.63 -7.52 -10.99
C ALA A 390 2.94 -6.19 -11.66
N ILE A 391 2.15 -5.16 -11.40
CA ILE A 391 2.38 -3.80 -11.93
C ILE A 391 2.90 -2.94 -10.79
N ASN A 392 4.13 -2.44 -10.93
CA ASN A 392 4.82 -1.70 -9.87
C ASN A 392 4.78 -2.47 -8.54
N GLY A 393 5.05 -3.78 -8.59
CA GLY A 393 5.03 -4.69 -7.45
C GLY A 393 3.64 -5.11 -6.95
N ILE A 394 2.55 -4.64 -7.56
CA ILE A 394 1.17 -4.95 -7.17
C ILE A 394 0.64 -6.09 -8.06
N PRO A 395 0.30 -7.27 -7.49
CA PRO A 395 -0.25 -8.37 -8.26
C PRO A 395 -1.68 -8.08 -8.73
N LEU A 396 -1.91 -8.21 -10.03
CA LEU A 396 -3.19 -7.95 -10.70
C LEU A 396 -3.51 -9.06 -11.71
N PRO A 397 -4.81 -9.34 -11.97
CA PRO A 397 -5.21 -10.20 -13.06
C PRO A 397 -4.99 -9.48 -14.40
N LEU A 398 -4.34 -10.14 -15.34
CA LEU A 398 -4.26 -9.72 -16.73
C LEU A 398 -5.22 -10.58 -17.57
N VAL A 399 -6.21 -9.94 -18.18
CA VAL A 399 -7.14 -10.60 -19.11
C VAL A 399 -6.96 -9.97 -20.49
N GLY A 400 -6.55 -10.76 -21.44
CA GLY A 400 -6.22 -10.29 -22.80
C GLY A 400 -6.45 -11.36 -23.85
N THR A 401 -5.99 -11.08 -25.08
CA THR A 401 -5.94 -12.11 -26.14
C THR A 401 -4.93 -13.20 -25.77
N HIS A 402 -5.13 -14.38 -26.30
CA HIS A 402 -4.25 -15.51 -25.98
C HIS A 402 -2.78 -15.20 -26.26
N ASN A 403 -2.50 -14.65 -27.45
CA ASN A 403 -1.12 -14.36 -27.84
C ASN A 403 -0.44 -13.40 -26.88
N THR A 404 -1.14 -12.37 -26.40
CA THR A 404 -0.58 -11.43 -25.42
C THR A 404 -0.33 -12.08 -24.07
N VAL A 405 -1.34 -12.76 -23.53
CA VAL A 405 -1.24 -13.28 -22.17
C VAL A 405 -0.28 -14.46 -22.09
N SER A 406 -0.26 -15.37 -23.08
CA SER A 406 0.65 -16.51 -23.08
C SER A 406 2.11 -16.14 -23.35
N ALA A 407 2.35 -15.00 -24.01
CA ALA A 407 3.70 -14.48 -24.21
C ALA A 407 4.28 -13.84 -22.94
N VAL A 408 3.43 -13.30 -22.07
CA VAL A 408 3.83 -12.57 -20.86
C VAL A 408 3.74 -13.44 -19.61
N CYS A 409 2.68 -14.25 -19.49
CA CYS A 409 2.39 -15.03 -18.29
C CYS A 409 2.70 -16.49 -18.49
N GLU A 410 3.55 -17.07 -17.67
CA GLU A 410 3.83 -18.52 -17.67
C GLU A 410 2.61 -19.34 -17.25
N ARG A 411 1.75 -18.80 -16.43
CA ARG A 411 0.57 -19.47 -15.87
C ARG A 411 -0.69 -18.75 -16.32
N TRP A 412 -1.58 -19.47 -17.02
CA TRP A 412 -2.79 -18.86 -17.59
C TRP A 412 -3.93 -19.88 -17.76
N VAL A 413 -5.12 -19.36 -17.99
CA VAL A 413 -6.32 -20.14 -18.33
C VAL A 413 -7.12 -19.46 -19.43
N ARG A 414 -7.62 -20.22 -20.39
CA ARG A 414 -8.52 -19.72 -21.44
C ARG A 414 -9.92 -19.49 -20.90
N LEU A 415 -10.55 -18.45 -21.41
CA LEU A 415 -11.90 -18.01 -21.08
C LEU A 415 -12.72 -17.94 -22.37
N THR A 416 -13.88 -18.55 -22.37
CA THR A 416 -14.86 -18.50 -23.46
C THR A 416 -16.24 -18.15 -22.91
N PRO A 417 -17.18 -17.62 -23.74
CA PRO A 417 -18.58 -17.54 -23.36
C PRO A 417 -19.10 -18.89 -22.87
N GLY A 418 -19.92 -18.91 -21.82
CA GLY A 418 -20.35 -20.17 -21.25
C GLY A 418 -21.47 -20.01 -20.21
N THR A 419 -21.61 -21.01 -19.34
CA THR A 419 -22.74 -21.09 -18.39
C THR A 419 -22.36 -20.81 -16.93
N GLN A 420 -21.07 -20.82 -16.59
CA GLN A 420 -20.63 -20.60 -15.22
C GLN A 420 -20.80 -19.12 -14.85
N LYS A 421 -21.36 -18.87 -13.66
CA LYS A 421 -21.52 -17.52 -13.14
C LYS A 421 -20.14 -16.88 -12.91
N LYS A 422 -20.01 -15.64 -13.34
CA LYS A 422 -18.78 -14.85 -13.25
C LYS A 422 -18.19 -14.83 -11.84
N GLU A 423 -19.04 -14.71 -10.81
CA GLU A 423 -18.62 -14.67 -9.40
C GLU A 423 -18.00 -15.99 -8.94
N GLN A 424 -18.54 -17.12 -9.40
CA GLN A 424 -17.99 -18.45 -9.08
C GLN A 424 -16.62 -18.65 -9.71
N VAL A 425 -16.47 -18.23 -10.96
CA VAL A 425 -15.18 -18.29 -11.66
C VAL A 425 -14.16 -17.36 -11.01
N ALA A 426 -14.56 -16.14 -10.65
CA ALA A 426 -13.68 -15.22 -9.93
C ALA A 426 -13.20 -15.79 -8.59
N THR A 427 -14.10 -16.44 -7.83
CA THR A 427 -13.73 -17.12 -6.57
C THR A 427 -12.74 -18.25 -6.81
N LYS A 428 -12.94 -19.06 -7.87
CA LYS A 428 -12.05 -20.17 -8.21
C LYS A 428 -10.65 -19.66 -8.58
N ILE A 429 -10.56 -18.64 -9.43
CA ILE A 429 -9.31 -18.01 -9.83
C ILE A 429 -8.60 -17.36 -8.65
N ALA A 430 -9.29 -16.57 -7.83
CA ALA A 430 -8.74 -15.93 -6.66
C ALA A 430 -8.13 -16.95 -5.67
N LYS A 431 -8.78 -18.09 -5.45
CA LYS A 431 -8.23 -19.19 -4.62
C LYS A 431 -6.99 -19.81 -5.22
N ALA A 432 -6.91 -19.95 -6.54
CA ALA A 432 -5.77 -20.55 -7.20
C ALA A 432 -4.55 -19.62 -7.25
N THR A 433 -4.79 -18.33 -7.45
CA THR A 433 -3.74 -17.32 -7.69
C THR A 433 -3.33 -16.53 -6.45
N GLY A 434 -4.20 -16.44 -5.43
CA GLY A 434 -4.04 -15.53 -4.29
C GLY A 434 -4.44 -14.07 -4.57
N LEU A 435 -4.91 -13.77 -5.79
CA LEU A 435 -5.43 -12.43 -6.13
C LEU A 435 -6.72 -12.11 -5.36
N LEU A 436 -7.01 -10.81 -5.21
CA LEU A 436 -8.29 -10.39 -4.64
C LEU A 436 -9.44 -10.77 -5.57
N GLN A 437 -10.50 -11.36 -5.00
CA GLN A 437 -11.68 -11.76 -5.77
C GLN A 437 -12.32 -10.58 -6.51
N ASP A 438 -12.36 -9.39 -5.90
CA ASP A 438 -12.92 -8.18 -6.50
C ASP A 438 -12.11 -7.72 -7.73
N ASP A 439 -10.78 -7.84 -7.69
CA ASP A 439 -9.93 -7.48 -8.82
C ASP A 439 -10.09 -8.48 -9.97
N VAL A 440 -10.14 -9.78 -9.66
CA VAL A 440 -10.46 -10.82 -10.66
C VAL A 440 -11.84 -10.60 -11.26
N LEU A 441 -12.87 -10.38 -10.44
CA LEU A 441 -14.23 -10.12 -10.91
C LEU A 441 -14.29 -8.90 -11.82
N SER A 442 -13.52 -7.87 -11.50
CA SER A 442 -13.40 -6.65 -12.30
C SER A 442 -12.76 -6.88 -13.68
N ALA A 443 -11.77 -7.75 -13.76
CA ALA A 443 -11.04 -8.03 -15.01
C ALA A 443 -11.82 -8.93 -15.98
N LEU A 444 -12.64 -9.84 -15.47
CA LEU A 444 -13.42 -10.77 -16.30
C LEU A 444 -14.39 -10.06 -17.25
N PRO A 445 -14.68 -10.62 -18.45
CA PRO A 445 -15.63 -10.09 -19.42
C PRO A 445 -17.06 -10.04 -18.86
N PRO A 446 -18.00 -9.31 -19.53
CA PRO A 446 -19.37 -9.24 -19.06
C PRO A 446 -20.13 -10.55 -19.37
N GLY A 447 -20.86 -11.06 -18.39
CA GLY A 447 -21.71 -12.26 -18.54
C GLY A 447 -21.05 -13.54 -18.03
N ASN A 448 -21.72 -14.67 -18.29
CA ASN A 448 -21.23 -15.99 -17.90
C ASN A 448 -20.10 -16.44 -18.79
N LEU A 449 -19.29 -17.35 -18.28
CA LEU A 449 -18.11 -17.84 -19.00
C LEU A 449 -17.83 -19.31 -18.69
N SER A 450 -16.97 -19.92 -19.48
CA SER A 450 -16.41 -21.24 -19.26
C SER A 450 -14.89 -21.15 -19.18
N LEU A 451 -14.30 -21.96 -18.32
CA LEU A 451 -12.86 -22.14 -18.24
C LEU A 451 -12.47 -23.25 -19.24
N GLY A 452 -11.56 -22.91 -20.14
CA GLY A 452 -11.00 -23.82 -21.13
C GLY A 452 -9.63 -24.37 -20.72
N GLU A 453 -8.72 -24.39 -21.68
CA GLU A 453 -7.34 -24.84 -21.49
C GLU A 453 -6.66 -24.10 -20.32
N ASN A 454 -6.01 -24.85 -19.46
CA ASN A 454 -5.30 -24.36 -18.30
C ASN A 454 -3.82 -24.70 -18.38
N HIS A 455 -2.96 -23.71 -18.30
CA HIS A 455 -1.52 -23.86 -18.23
C HIS A 455 -1.02 -23.42 -16.86
N GLY A 456 -0.97 -24.35 -15.91
CA GLY A 456 -0.40 -24.14 -14.58
C GLY A 456 -1.10 -23.11 -13.67
N LEU A 457 -2.23 -22.50 -14.05
CA LEU A 457 -2.94 -21.53 -13.19
C LEU A 457 -3.72 -22.25 -12.08
N PHE A 458 -4.30 -23.39 -12.41
CA PHE A 458 -4.95 -24.30 -11.45
C PHE A 458 -4.05 -25.51 -11.28
N ALA A 459 -3.62 -25.77 -10.04
CA ALA A 459 -2.90 -26.97 -9.66
C ALA A 459 -3.79 -28.22 -9.76
#